data_0dca94c8d6f7d68a35c7818eb0c9b895
#
_entry.id   0dca94c8d6f7d68a35c7818eb0c9b895
#
_cell.length_a   1.000
_cell.length_b   1.000
_cell.length_c   1.000
_cell.angle_alpha   90.00
_cell.angle_beta   90.00
_cell.angle_gamma   90.00
#
_symmetry.space_group_name_H-M   'P 1'
#
loop_
_entity.id
_entity.type
_entity.pdbx_description
1 polymer ?
#
loop_
_entity_poly.entity_id
_entity_poly.type
_entity_poly.pdbx_seq_one_letter_code
_entity_poly.pdbx_strand_id
1 'polypeptide(L)'
;DAEESGDDDGVDWIASRVTAFVGGGDNGGDALYACAILARGGIGATAYLLKKRCHRRALAAAQEAGVRIIDLGGQSLRSIENTPAWSEVFLAHAWIDGIVGTGAHGPLTGALAESVEVLNRLSAIKPRPVIAIDVPSGLTDDDGAITGTILRATHTLAVGTYKRAQVLPPAVEFSGNISLVTM
;
A
#
# COMPACT_ATOMS: atom_id res chain seq x y z
N ASP A 1 6.92 -30.92 30.09
CA ASP A 1 6.69 -29.51 30.32
C ASP A 1 7.74 -28.73 29.53
N ALA A 2 7.42 -28.33 28.29
CA ALA A 2 8.19 -27.43 27.48
C ALA A 2 7.44 -26.10 27.46
N GLU A 3 7.95 -25.14 28.21
CA GLU A 3 7.53 -23.74 28.13
C GLU A 3 8.00 -23.20 26.79
N GLU A 4 7.04 -22.94 25.89
CA GLU A 4 7.26 -22.08 24.72
C GLU A 4 7.51 -20.65 25.23
N SER A 5 8.78 -20.26 25.33
CA SER A 5 9.17 -18.86 25.46
C SER A 5 8.88 -18.18 24.12
N GLY A 6 7.71 -17.60 23.99
CA GLY A 6 7.45 -16.63 22.92
C GLY A 6 8.36 -15.43 23.13
N ASP A 7 9.35 -15.28 22.26
CA ASP A 7 10.10 -14.02 22.12
C ASP A 7 9.12 -12.94 21.69
N ASP A 8 8.58 -12.23 22.68
CA ASP A 8 7.93 -10.95 22.49
C ASP A 8 9.03 -9.94 22.15
N ASP A 9 9.31 -9.73 20.89
CA ASP A 9 10.36 -8.85 20.36
C ASP A 9 10.15 -7.37 20.72
N GLY A 10 9.42 -7.06 21.78
CA GLY A 10 9.36 -5.74 22.40
C GLY A 10 9.04 -4.58 21.45
N VAL A 11 8.44 -4.85 20.30
CA VAL A 11 8.00 -3.81 19.36
C VAL A 11 6.82 -3.11 19.96
N ASP A 12 6.99 -1.86 20.38
CA ASP A 12 5.89 -1.01 20.81
C ASP A 12 4.99 -0.67 19.61
N TRP A 13 4.04 -1.55 19.35
CA TRP A 13 3.07 -1.41 18.25
C TRP A 13 2.22 -0.13 18.38
N ILE A 14 2.08 0.40 19.59
CA ILE A 14 1.32 1.63 19.87
C ILE A 14 2.01 2.86 19.28
N ALA A 15 3.34 2.85 19.20
CA ALA A 15 4.13 3.90 18.56
C ALA A 15 4.26 3.70 17.03
N SER A 16 3.79 2.56 16.51
CA SER A 16 3.92 2.25 15.08
C SER A 16 2.99 3.11 14.21
N ARG A 17 3.46 3.44 13.01
CA ARG A 17 2.73 4.26 12.04
C ARG A 17 2.71 3.57 10.69
N VAL A 18 1.54 3.52 10.07
CA VAL A 18 1.38 3.03 8.71
C VAL A 18 0.82 4.12 7.81
N THR A 19 1.25 4.11 6.57
CA THR A 19 0.72 5.02 5.56
C THR A 19 0.23 4.22 4.36
N ALA A 20 -1.04 4.42 3.99
CA ALA A 20 -1.63 3.80 2.81
C ALA A 20 -1.71 4.78 1.64
N PHE A 21 -1.44 4.28 0.45
CA PHE A 21 -1.65 4.98 -0.82
C PHE A 21 -2.86 4.37 -1.51
N VAL A 22 -3.91 5.18 -1.66
CA VAL A 22 -5.27 4.72 -1.94
C VAL A 22 -5.71 5.18 -3.33
N GLY A 23 -6.04 4.21 -4.17
CA GLY A 23 -6.63 4.45 -5.48
C GLY A 23 -8.15 4.56 -5.45
N GLY A 24 -8.75 4.58 -6.64
CA GLY A 24 -10.20 4.81 -6.80
C GLY A 24 -11.08 3.56 -6.79
N GLY A 25 -10.49 2.37 -6.86
CA GLY A 25 -11.20 1.08 -6.97
C GLY A 25 -11.28 0.29 -5.66
N ASP A 26 -11.63 -0.98 -5.78
CA ASP A 26 -11.81 -1.89 -4.65
C ASP A 26 -10.50 -2.10 -3.88
N ASN A 27 -9.36 -2.18 -4.56
CA ASN A 27 -8.04 -2.26 -3.94
C ASN A 27 -7.77 -1.09 -2.96
N GLY A 28 -8.17 0.13 -3.36
CA GLY A 28 -8.12 1.29 -2.47
C GLY A 28 -9.10 1.18 -1.31
N GLY A 29 -10.25 0.54 -1.53
CA GLY A 29 -11.22 0.22 -0.48
C GLY A 29 -10.64 -0.72 0.57
N ASP A 30 -9.97 -1.78 0.13
CA ASP A 30 -9.33 -2.77 1.01
C ASP A 30 -8.20 -2.11 1.84
N ALA A 31 -7.42 -1.23 1.23
CA ALA A 31 -6.40 -0.45 1.95
C ALA A 31 -7.00 0.45 3.03
N LEU A 32 -8.13 1.09 2.77
CA LEU A 32 -8.84 1.91 3.76
C LEU A 32 -9.41 1.07 4.89
N TYR A 33 -9.99 -0.11 4.62
CA TYR A 33 -10.44 -1.03 5.65
C TYR A 33 -9.28 -1.56 6.48
N ALA A 34 -8.14 -1.91 5.86
CA ALA A 34 -6.93 -2.31 6.57
C ALA A 34 -6.47 -1.19 7.53
N CYS A 35 -6.41 0.06 7.05
CA CYS A 35 -6.09 1.21 7.90
C CYS A 35 -7.08 1.37 9.06
N ALA A 36 -8.38 1.17 8.82
CA ALA A 36 -9.40 1.25 9.87
C ALA A 36 -9.21 0.20 10.96
N ILE A 37 -8.87 -1.03 10.57
CA ILE A 37 -8.59 -2.13 11.52
C ILE A 37 -7.33 -1.82 12.33
N LEU A 38 -6.26 -1.39 11.69
CA LEU A 38 -5.00 -1.03 12.34
C LEU A 38 -5.19 0.13 13.32
N ALA A 39 -5.94 1.17 12.93
CA ALA A 39 -6.23 2.31 13.80
C ALA A 39 -7.04 1.92 15.03
N ARG A 40 -8.03 1.04 14.89
CA ARG A 40 -8.77 0.47 16.05
C ARG A 40 -7.88 -0.36 16.97
N GLY A 41 -6.81 -0.97 16.42
CA GLY A 41 -5.77 -1.67 17.18
C GLY A 41 -4.72 -0.76 17.81
N GLY A 42 -4.87 0.59 17.72
CA GLY A 42 -3.95 1.56 18.33
C GLY A 42 -2.77 1.97 17.43
N ILE A 43 -2.68 1.46 16.21
CA ILE A 43 -1.62 1.84 15.27
C ILE A 43 -1.99 3.16 14.57
N GLY A 44 -1.09 4.13 14.57
CA GLY A 44 -1.28 5.39 13.85
C GLY A 44 -1.39 5.14 12.34
N ALA A 45 -2.54 5.45 11.74
CA ALA A 45 -2.77 5.22 10.32
C ALA A 45 -3.06 6.52 9.56
N THR A 46 -2.41 6.69 8.40
CA THR A 46 -2.65 7.79 7.47
C THR A 46 -2.95 7.22 6.08
N ALA A 47 -3.96 7.75 5.40
CA ALA A 47 -4.33 7.34 4.05
C ALA A 47 -4.28 8.52 3.09
N TYR A 48 -3.49 8.41 2.02
CA TYR A 48 -3.41 9.37 0.92
C TYR A 48 -4.33 8.95 -0.20
N LEU A 49 -5.36 9.73 -0.48
CA LEU A 49 -6.27 9.50 -1.59
C LEU A 49 -5.65 10.07 -2.87
N LEU A 50 -5.16 9.19 -3.75
CA LEU A 50 -4.47 9.56 -5.00
C LEU A 50 -5.44 9.80 -6.16
N LYS A 51 -6.73 9.55 -5.97
CA LYS A 51 -7.79 9.76 -6.95
C LYS A 51 -8.91 10.59 -6.37
N LYS A 52 -9.58 11.38 -7.22
CA LYS A 52 -10.77 12.18 -6.83
C LYS A 52 -11.95 11.34 -6.35
N ARG A 53 -12.00 10.07 -6.73
CA ARG A 53 -13.02 9.11 -6.27
C ARG A 53 -12.32 7.99 -5.53
N CYS A 54 -12.91 7.54 -4.43
CA CYS A 54 -12.48 6.38 -3.66
C CYS A 54 -13.70 5.57 -3.21
N HIS A 55 -13.48 4.40 -2.64
CA HIS A 55 -14.52 3.53 -2.11
C HIS A 55 -15.21 4.19 -0.90
N ARG A 56 -16.44 4.72 -1.09
CA ARG A 56 -17.12 5.59 -0.12
C ARG A 56 -17.33 4.96 1.26
N ARG A 57 -17.75 3.67 1.30
CA ARG A 57 -17.98 2.96 2.58
C ARG A 57 -16.67 2.74 3.35
N ALA A 58 -15.61 2.36 2.65
CA ALA A 58 -14.31 2.16 3.26
C ALA A 58 -13.71 3.48 3.78
N LEU A 59 -13.90 4.59 3.03
CA LEU A 59 -13.49 5.91 3.50
C LEU A 59 -14.21 6.30 4.79
N ALA A 60 -15.53 6.11 4.86
CA ALA A 60 -16.30 6.38 6.07
C ALA A 60 -15.80 5.53 7.26
N ALA A 61 -15.57 4.22 7.05
CA ALA A 61 -15.04 3.34 8.09
C ALA A 61 -13.64 3.75 8.57
N ALA A 62 -12.77 4.20 7.66
CA ALA A 62 -11.44 4.70 8.00
C ALA A 62 -11.53 6.00 8.83
N GLN A 63 -12.39 6.94 8.44
CA GLN A 63 -12.62 8.19 9.17
C GLN A 63 -13.18 7.94 10.57
N GLU A 64 -14.18 7.05 10.69
CA GLU A 64 -14.76 6.64 11.99
C GLU A 64 -13.73 5.97 12.92
N ALA A 65 -12.76 5.25 12.34
CA ALA A 65 -11.67 4.62 13.10
C ALA A 65 -10.55 5.60 13.48
N GLY A 66 -10.61 6.87 13.07
CA GLY A 66 -9.59 7.86 13.37
C GLY A 66 -8.39 7.85 12.42
N VAL A 67 -8.50 7.20 11.25
CA VAL A 67 -7.46 7.27 10.21
C VAL A 67 -7.34 8.70 9.70
N ARG A 68 -6.11 9.23 9.66
CA ARG A 68 -5.84 10.54 9.07
C ARG A 68 -5.97 10.48 7.55
N ILE A 69 -6.91 11.20 6.99
CA ILE A 69 -7.14 11.24 5.54
C ILE A 69 -6.48 12.47 4.94
N ILE A 70 -5.69 12.26 3.89
CA ILE A 70 -5.07 13.33 3.09
C ILE A 70 -5.50 13.13 1.64
N ASP A 71 -6.40 14.01 1.17
CA ASP A 71 -6.92 13.96 -0.20
C ASP A 71 -6.04 14.81 -1.12
N LEU A 72 -5.38 14.16 -2.09
CA LEU A 72 -4.55 14.84 -3.09
C LEU A 72 -5.35 15.32 -4.31
N GLY A 73 -6.66 15.06 -4.36
CA GLY A 73 -7.51 15.54 -5.45
C GLY A 73 -7.13 15.01 -6.83
N GLY A 74 -6.38 13.91 -6.90
CA GLY A 74 -5.83 13.33 -8.13
C GLY A 74 -4.46 13.89 -8.52
N GLN A 75 -3.82 14.67 -7.67
CA GLN A 75 -2.43 15.11 -7.84
C GLN A 75 -1.46 14.00 -7.40
N SER A 76 -0.21 14.09 -7.83
CA SER A 76 0.83 13.17 -7.39
C SER A 76 1.35 13.51 -5.99
N LEU A 77 2.00 12.54 -5.33
CA LEU A 77 2.70 12.75 -4.06
C LEU A 77 3.77 13.85 -4.14
N ARG A 78 4.30 14.13 -5.34
CA ARG A 78 5.25 15.21 -5.56
C ARG A 78 4.67 16.59 -5.19
N SER A 79 3.34 16.76 -5.33
CA SER A 79 2.67 18.04 -5.03
C SER A 79 2.72 18.43 -3.56
N ILE A 80 2.98 17.48 -2.67
CA ILE A 80 3.07 17.71 -1.22
C ILE A 80 4.49 17.59 -0.67
N GLU A 81 5.51 17.34 -1.51
CA GLU A 81 6.90 17.36 -1.08
C GLU A 81 7.19 18.69 -0.35
N ASN A 82 7.91 18.60 0.78
CA ASN A 82 8.23 19.74 1.66
C ASN A 82 7.02 20.40 2.38
N THR A 83 5.87 19.78 2.41
CA THR A 83 4.73 20.21 3.24
C THR A 83 4.63 19.36 4.52
N PRO A 84 3.90 19.82 5.57
CA PRO A 84 3.65 18.99 6.75
C PRO A 84 2.95 17.65 6.43
N ALA A 85 2.17 17.60 5.34
CA ALA A 85 1.55 16.35 4.88
C ALA A 85 2.59 15.31 4.45
N TRP A 86 3.75 15.73 3.94
CA TRP A 86 4.83 14.85 3.52
C TRP A 86 5.44 14.02 4.66
N SER A 87 5.43 14.57 5.88
CA SER A 87 6.04 13.90 7.03
C SER A 87 5.48 12.50 7.29
N GLU A 88 4.19 12.29 7.07
CA GLU A 88 3.55 10.99 7.29
C GLU A 88 4.02 9.91 6.29
N VAL A 89 4.38 10.31 5.07
CA VAL A 89 4.99 9.41 4.09
C VAL A 89 6.38 8.97 4.55
N PHE A 90 7.18 9.93 5.04
CA PHE A 90 8.58 9.68 5.40
C PHE A 90 8.74 8.98 6.74
N LEU A 91 7.86 9.30 7.73
CA LEU A 91 7.94 8.77 9.09
C LEU A 91 7.23 7.42 9.27
N ALA A 92 6.45 6.96 8.29
CA ALA A 92 5.79 5.67 8.37
C ALA A 92 6.79 4.52 8.54
N HIS A 93 6.45 3.57 9.40
CA HIS A 93 7.19 2.33 9.60
C HIS A 93 6.91 1.31 8.50
N ALA A 94 5.71 1.35 7.93
CA ALA A 94 5.33 0.52 6.78
C ALA A 94 4.39 1.29 5.85
N TRP A 95 4.37 0.90 4.57
CA TRP A 95 3.44 1.39 3.58
C TRP A 95 2.46 0.30 3.14
N ILE A 96 1.24 0.71 2.84
CA ILE A 96 0.20 -0.13 2.24
C ILE A 96 -0.04 0.40 0.82
N ASP A 97 0.19 -0.46 -0.16
CA ASP A 97 -0.08 -0.18 -1.57
C ASP A 97 -1.49 -0.67 -1.92
N GLY A 98 -2.42 0.26 -2.01
CA GLY A 98 -3.79 0.07 -2.48
C GLY A 98 -4.12 0.98 -3.67
N ILE A 99 -3.11 1.34 -4.50
CA ILE A 99 -3.29 2.30 -5.59
C ILE A 99 -4.10 1.69 -6.73
N VAL A 100 -3.67 0.52 -7.23
CA VAL A 100 -4.39 -0.24 -8.27
C VAL A 100 -4.26 -1.74 -8.00
N GLY A 101 -5.31 -2.49 -8.29
CA GLY A 101 -5.33 -3.95 -8.28
C GLY A 101 -5.45 -4.51 -9.69
N THR A 102 -5.81 -5.79 -9.80
CA THR A 102 -5.93 -6.54 -11.07
C THR A 102 -6.96 -5.99 -12.06
N GLY A 103 -7.87 -5.11 -11.64
CA GLY A 103 -8.81 -4.44 -12.53
C GLY A 103 -8.20 -3.30 -13.37
N ALA A 104 -6.94 -2.95 -13.15
CA ALA A 104 -6.22 -1.98 -13.96
C ALA A 104 -5.56 -2.66 -15.17
N HIS A 105 -5.54 -1.98 -16.31
CA HIS A 105 -4.90 -2.47 -17.53
C HIS A 105 -3.86 -1.46 -18.01
N GLY A 106 -2.72 -1.97 -18.47
CA GLY A 106 -1.60 -1.18 -18.97
C GLY A 106 -0.82 -0.45 -17.86
N PRO A 107 0.23 0.28 -18.24
CA PRO A 107 1.14 0.92 -17.29
C PRO A 107 0.47 2.06 -16.52
N LEU A 108 0.96 2.33 -15.32
CA LEU A 108 0.58 3.54 -14.60
C LEU A 108 0.98 4.79 -15.38
N THR A 109 0.12 5.81 -15.35
CA THR A 109 0.36 7.07 -16.06
C THR A 109 0.09 8.28 -15.19
N GLY A 110 0.64 9.43 -15.57
CA GLY A 110 0.40 10.72 -14.91
C GLY A 110 0.71 10.70 -13.42
N ALA A 111 -0.17 11.29 -12.62
CA ALA A 111 0.03 11.47 -11.18
C ALA A 111 0.24 10.14 -10.41
N LEU A 112 -0.31 9.03 -10.87
CA LEU A 112 -0.08 7.72 -10.22
C LEU A 112 1.34 7.21 -10.50
N ALA A 113 1.81 7.27 -11.75
CA ALA A 113 3.17 6.89 -12.09
C ALA A 113 4.19 7.74 -11.33
N GLU A 114 4.01 9.07 -11.32
CA GLU A 114 4.85 9.99 -10.56
C GLU A 114 4.86 9.68 -9.05
N SER A 115 3.70 9.31 -8.48
CA SER A 115 3.62 8.93 -7.07
C SER A 115 4.41 7.67 -6.78
N VAL A 116 4.31 6.66 -7.64
CA VAL A 116 5.07 5.41 -7.49
C VAL A 116 6.58 5.64 -7.68
N GLU A 117 6.99 6.49 -8.61
CA GLU A 117 8.41 6.89 -8.75
C GLU A 117 8.95 7.54 -7.47
N VAL A 118 8.17 8.43 -6.87
CA VAL A 118 8.50 9.08 -5.59
C VAL A 118 8.65 8.03 -4.49
N LEU A 119 7.71 7.09 -4.37
CA LEU A 119 7.75 6.04 -3.36
C LEU A 119 8.95 5.09 -3.55
N ASN A 120 9.23 4.67 -4.78
CA ASN A 120 10.40 3.84 -5.07
C ASN A 120 11.71 4.55 -4.73
N ARG A 121 11.82 5.85 -5.05
CA ARG A 121 12.99 6.67 -4.66
C ARG A 121 13.14 6.75 -3.14
N LEU A 122 12.06 6.99 -2.41
CA LEU A 122 12.09 7.06 -0.95
C LEU A 122 12.42 5.71 -0.31
N SER A 123 11.89 4.62 -0.84
CA SER A 123 12.18 3.26 -0.37
C SER A 123 13.66 2.90 -0.55
N ALA A 124 14.31 3.41 -1.59
CA ALA A 124 15.74 3.25 -1.80
C ALA A 124 16.59 4.04 -0.78
N ILE A 125 16.12 5.22 -0.33
CA ILE A 125 16.82 6.06 0.65
C ILE A 125 16.58 5.56 2.08
N LYS A 126 15.35 5.20 2.40
CA LYS A 126 14.93 4.70 3.72
C LYS A 126 14.07 3.46 3.52
N PRO A 127 14.66 2.27 3.47
CA PRO A 127 13.93 1.02 3.30
C PRO A 127 12.89 0.81 4.41
N ARG A 128 11.75 0.28 4.02
CA ARG A 128 10.63 -0.08 4.90
C ARG A 128 9.79 -1.17 4.28
N PRO A 129 9.00 -1.92 5.05
CA PRO A 129 8.00 -2.81 4.50
C PRO A 129 7.00 -2.08 3.60
N VAL A 130 6.77 -2.62 2.40
CA VAL A 130 5.73 -2.19 1.47
C VAL A 130 4.82 -3.39 1.25
N ILE A 131 3.59 -3.28 1.73
CA ILE A 131 2.59 -4.34 1.67
C ILE A 131 1.62 -4.01 0.53
N ALA A 132 1.71 -4.74 -0.58
CA ALA A 132 0.78 -4.60 -1.68
C ALA A 132 -0.49 -5.42 -1.43
N ILE A 133 -1.64 -4.79 -1.62
CA ILE A 133 -2.93 -5.47 -1.61
C ILE A 133 -3.20 -5.96 -3.02
N ASP A 134 -3.51 -7.23 -3.13
CA ASP A 134 -3.79 -7.99 -4.33
C ASP A 134 -2.58 -8.12 -5.28
N VAL A 135 -2.07 -7.03 -5.82
CA VAL A 135 -0.86 -6.99 -6.67
C VAL A 135 -0.09 -5.68 -6.42
N PRO A 136 1.24 -5.67 -6.57
CA PRO A 136 2.00 -4.43 -6.59
C PRO A 136 1.48 -3.48 -7.65
N SER A 137 1.23 -2.22 -7.29
CA SER A 137 0.67 -1.24 -8.21
C SER A 137 1.59 -0.97 -9.39
N GLY A 138 1.03 -1.10 -10.58
CA GLY A 138 1.74 -1.07 -11.86
C GLY A 138 2.07 -2.45 -12.43
N LEU A 139 1.88 -3.51 -11.66
CA LEU A 139 2.02 -4.89 -12.11
C LEU A 139 0.67 -5.37 -12.66
N THR A 140 0.41 -5.12 -13.93
CA THR A 140 -0.93 -5.30 -14.53
C THR A 140 -0.97 -6.32 -15.66
N ASP A 141 0.18 -6.75 -16.17
CA ASP A 141 0.23 -7.67 -17.28
C ASP A 141 0.35 -9.12 -16.82
N ASP A 142 -0.57 -9.99 -17.26
CA ASP A 142 -0.65 -11.39 -16.85
C ASP A 142 0.51 -12.27 -17.35
N ASP A 143 1.32 -11.76 -18.28
CA ASP A 143 2.47 -12.49 -18.84
C ASP A 143 3.77 -12.26 -18.06
N GLY A 144 3.75 -11.42 -17.03
CA GLY A 144 4.93 -11.06 -16.24
C GLY A 144 5.79 -9.94 -16.89
N ALA A 145 5.30 -9.30 -17.95
CA ALA A 145 5.99 -8.18 -18.57
C ALA A 145 6.03 -6.95 -17.66
N ILE A 146 7.09 -6.17 -17.77
CA ILE A 146 7.24 -4.87 -17.09
C ILE A 146 7.08 -3.79 -18.15
N THR A 147 5.94 -3.13 -18.16
CA THR A 147 5.59 -2.12 -19.17
C THR A 147 5.66 -0.68 -18.66
N GLY A 148 5.97 -0.48 -17.37
CA GLY A 148 6.03 0.85 -16.77
C GLY A 148 6.58 0.84 -15.36
N THR A 149 6.26 1.89 -14.60
CA THR A 149 6.67 2.02 -13.20
C THR A 149 5.81 1.13 -12.31
N ILE A 150 6.47 0.28 -11.53
CA ILE A 150 5.84 -0.63 -10.57
C ILE A 150 6.31 -0.25 -9.15
N LEU A 151 5.41 -0.21 -8.20
CA LEU A 151 5.78 -0.07 -6.79
C LEU A 151 6.33 -1.39 -6.27
N ARG A 152 7.62 -1.40 -5.93
CA ARG A 152 8.25 -2.61 -5.42
C ARG A 152 7.73 -2.94 -4.02
N ALA A 153 7.01 -4.05 -3.90
CA ALA A 153 6.54 -4.56 -2.63
C ALA A 153 7.60 -5.43 -1.94
N THR A 154 7.58 -5.45 -0.62
CA THR A 154 8.29 -6.44 0.21
C THR A 154 7.40 -7.65 0.49
N HIS A 155 6.09 -7.40 0.54
CA HIS A 155 5.06 -8.41 0.74
C HIS A 155 3.86 -8.11 -0.16
N THR A 156 3.24 -9.15 -0.69
CA THR A 156 1.98 -9.05 -1.45
C THR A 156 0.93 -9.94 -0.81
N LEU A 157 -0.21 -9.38 -0.50
CA LEU A 157 -1.37 -10.10 -0.01
C LEU A 157 -2.29 -10.42 -1.20
N ALA A 158 -2.09 -11.58 -1.83
CA ALA A 158 -2.92 -12.03 -2.96
C ALA A 158 -4.33 -12.36 -2.48
N VAL A 159 -5.34 -11.64 -2.95
CA VAL A 159 -6.73 -11.80 -2.51
C VAL A 159 -7.42 -12.85 -3.39
N GLY A 160 -7.98 -13.88 -2.76
CA GLY A 160 -8.74 -14.97 -3.39
C GLY A 160 -7.87 -15.97 -4.15
N THR A 161 -6.95 -15.54 -5.01
CA THR A 161 -6.05 -16.41 -5.78
C THR A 161 -4.74 -15.71 -6.13
N TYR A 162 -3.69 -16.50 -6.38
CA TYR A 162 -2.46 -15.99 -6.97
C TYR A 162 -2.69 -15.48 -8.40
N LYS A 163 -2.05 -14.37 -8.75
CA LYS A 163 -2.07 -13.82 -10.12
C LYS A 163 -0.79 -14.24 -10.84
N ARG A 164 -0.91 -14.51 -12.13
CA ARG A 164 0.24 -14.95 -12.94
C ARG A 164 1.39 -13.94 -12.89
N ALA A 165 1.07 -12.65 -12.99
CA ALA A 165 2.04 -11.57 -12.92
C ALA A 165 2.88 -11.59 -11.62
N GLN A 166 2.34 -12.07 -10.50
CA GLN A 166 3.06 -12.12 -9.23
C GLN A 166 4.20 -13.16 -9.21
N VAL A 167 4.11 -14.19 -10.04
CA VAL A 167 4.98 -15.37 -9.99
C VAL A 167 5.84 -15.56 -11.24
N LEU A 168 5.58 -14.81 -12.31
CA LEU A 168 6.32 -14.89 -13.56
C LEU A 168 7.47 -13.90 -13.62
N PRO A 169 8.68 -14.32 -14.04
CA PRO A 169 9.77 -13.38 -14.32
C PRO A 169 9.45 -12.48 -15.53
N PRO A 170 9.93 -11.23 -15.55
CA PRO A 170 10.69 -10.55 -14.48
C PRO A 170 9.81 -9.95 -13.37
N ALA A 171 8.51 -9.95 -13.52
CA ALA A 171 7.54 -9.29 -12.64
C ALA A 171 7.55 -9.80 -11.17
N VAL A 172 7.89 -11.08 -10.97
CA VAL A 172 8.02 -11.69 -9.64
C VAL A 172 8.96 -10.92 -8.70
N GLU A 173 9.95 -10.22 -9.24
CA GLU A 173 10.91 -9.44 -8.45
C GLU A 173 10.27 -8.23 -7.73
N PHE A 174 9.07 -7.84 -8.14
CA PHE A 174 8.32 -6.73 -7.54
C PHE A 174 7.34 -7.16 -6.47
N SER A 175 7.03 -8.45 -6.38
CA SER A 175 5.98 -8.98 -5.49
C SER A 175 6.45 -9.24 -4.05
N GLY A 176 7.77 -9.40 -3.85
CA GLY A 176 8.30 -9.80 -2.54
C GLY A 176 7.74 -11.14 -2.06
N ASN A 177 7.54 -11.28 -0.75
CA ASN A 177 6.90 -12.47 -0.18
C ASN A 177 5.39 -12.43 -0.45
N ILE A 178 4.81 -13.50 -1.00
CA ILE A 178 3.40 -13.55 -1.36
C ILE A 178 2.65 -14.42 -0.36
N SER A 179 1.60 -13.86 0.23
CA SER A 179 0.65 -14.58 1.09
C SER A 179 -0.73 -14.59 0.46
N LEU A 180 -1.40 -15.74 0.45
CA LEU A 180 -2.76 -15.87 -0.05
C LEU A 180 -3.76 -15.52 1.07
N VAL A 181 -4.66 -14.59 0.78
CA VAL A 181 -5.79 -14.24 1.64
C VAL A 181 -7.06 -14.86 1.04
N THR A 182 -7.64 -15.81 1.74
CA THR A 182 -8.93 -16.43 1.37
C THR A 182 -10.08 -15.68 2.06
N MET A 183 -11.13 -15.41 1.29
CA MET A 183 -12.38 -14.80 1.79
C MET A 183 -13.39 -15.87 2.20
#